data_94770e0e266fead8d94ca62005868f24
#
_entry.id   94770e0e266fead8d94ca62005868f24
#
_cell.length_a   1.000
_cell.length_b   1.000
_cell.length_c   1.000
_cell.angle_alpha   90.00
_cell.angle_beta   90.00
_cell.angle_gamma   90.00
#
_symmetry.space_group_name_H-M   'P 1'
#
loop_
_entity.id
_entity.type
_entity.pdbx_description
1 polymer ?
#
loop_
_entity_poly.entity_id
_entity_poly.type
_entity_poly.pdbx_seq_one_letter_code
_entity_poly.pdbx_strand_id
1 'polypeptide(L)'
;MKIKPIYIYLSVFVIFVAAILFFSNGAKKSTALNLNQDQQMPNDEVHSKLKTGDEPSKSNVMQAAIEKLNALKADVEKNPKDTSKVREYADMLTMSHKSDEAIQYYNQILKVDPKRIDVLLQLTYVYFNKGDLAKADDYTNKILKIDKNNLFGLYNTGAIAQAKGDSKKARATWQDLSKRYPNSEVGKLAVRSIQQLDAMGPGK
;
A
#
# COMPACT_ATOMS: atom_id res chain seq x y z
N MET A 1 2.25 -22.56 -20.43
CA MET A 1 3.09 -22.27 -19.24
C MET A 1 2.14 -21.88 -18.12
N LYS A 2 1.99 -22.70 -17.06
CA LYS A 2 1.05 -22.41 -15.95
C LYS A 2 1.70 -21.38 -15.03
N ILE A 3 1.24 -20.14 -15.06
CA ILE A 3 1.69 -19.08 -14.16
C ILE A 3 1.20 -19.43 -12.75
N LYS A 4 2.14 -19.59 -11.80
CA LYS A 4 1.78 -19.92 -10.41
C LYS A 4 1.00 -18.75 -9.80
N PRO A 5 -0.09 -18.99 -9.04
CA PRO A 5 -0.94 -17.94 -8.48
C PRO A 5 -0.18 -16.88 -7.66
N ILE A 6 0.98 -17.23 -7.11
CA ILE A 6 1.85 -16.32 -6.36
C ILE A 6 2.31 -15.10 -7.16
N TYR A 7 2.49 -15.23 -8.49
CA TYR A 7 2.89 -14.10 -9.34
C TYR A 7 1.74 -13.11 -9.60
N ILE A 8 0.52 -13.60 -9.51
CA ILE A 8 -0.69 -12.78 -9.65
C ILE A 8 -0.85 -11.89 -8.41
N TYR A 9 -0.62 -12.43 -7.22
CA TYR A 9 -0.63 -11.67 -5.97
C TYR A 9 0.51 -10.64 -5.92
N LEU A 10 1.69 -10.97 -6.46
CA LEU A 10 2.82 -10.05 -6.51
C LEU A 10 2.54 -8.84 -7.43
N SER A 11 1.87 -9.02 -8.56
CA SER A 11 1.55 -7.92 -9.48
C SER A 11 0.49 -6.96 -8.91
N VAL A 12 -0.52 -7.48 -8.24
CA VAL A 12 -1.53 -6.66 -7.52
C VAL A 12 -0.89 -5.91 -6.36
N PHE A 13 0.07 -6.54 -5.67
CA PHE A 13 0.84 -5.96 -4.58
C PHE A 13 1.68 -4.76 -5.01
N VAL A 14 2.43 -4.86 -6.10
CA VAL A 14 3.29 -3.77 -6.62
C VAL A 14 2.46 -2.55 -6.99
N ILE A 15 1.28 -2.74 -7.56
CA ILE A 15 0.38 -1.65 -7.95
C ILE A 15 -0.24 -0.96 -6.71
N PHE A 16 -0.58 -1.72 -5.67
CA PHE A 16 -1.14 -1.19 -4.44
C PHE A 16 -0.12 -0.37 -3.64
N VAL A 17 1.14 -0.84 -3.57
CA VAL A 17 2.25 -0.13 -2.93
C VAL A 17 2.59 1.15 -3.70
N ALA A 18 2.58 1.14 -5.02
CA ALA A 18 2.82 2.32 -5.84
C ALA A 18 1.75 3.41 -5.60
N ALA A 19 0.49 3.02 -5.41
CA ALA A 19 -0.58 3.97 -5.10
C ALA A 19 -0.40 4.62 -3.72
N ILE A 20 0.02 3.86 -2.71
CA ILE A 20 0.25 4.39 -1.35
C ILE A 20 1.46 5.35 -1.33
N LEU A 21 2.55 5.01 -2.01
CA LEU A 21 3.75 5.87 -2.09
C LEU A 21 3.48 7.16 -2.85
N PHE A 22 2.59 7.14 -3.85
CA PHE A 22 2.24 8.32 -4.63
C PHE A 22 1.39 9.32 -3.84
N PHE A 23 0.54 8.87 -2.93
CA PHE A 23 -0.31 9.73 -2.10
C PHE A 23 0.35 10.22 -0.80
N SER A 24 1.43 9.59 -0.34
CA SER A 24 2.14 10.04 0.86
C SER A 24 3.07 11.24 0.60
N ASN A 25 3.43 11.49 -0.66
CA ASN A 25 4.20 12.67 -1.06
C ASN A 25 3.26 13.71 -1.68
N GLY A 26 2.87 14.70 -0.88
CA GLY A 26 2.09 15.85 -1.33
C GLY A 26 2.67 16.49 -2.60
N ALA A 27 1.76 16.79 -3.50
CA ALA A 27 1.92 17.38 -4.82
C ALA A 27 3.20 18.18 -5.07
N LYS A 28 4.15 17.59 -5.77
CA LYS A 28 5.12 18.33 -6.59
C LYS A 28 4.97 17.88 -8.03
N LYS A 29 4.79 18.88 -8.91
CA LYS A 29 4.62 18.73 -10.36
C LYS A 29 5.64 17.74 -10.92
N SER A 30 5.16 16.69 -11.59
CA SER A 30 6.01 15.79 -12.35
C SER A 30 6.53 16.52 -13.59
N THR A 31 7.79 16.88 -13.56
CA THR A 31 8.55 17.19 -14.78
C THR A 31 9.07 15.86 -15.32
N ALA A 32 8.82 15.59 -16.59
CA ALA A 32 9.30 14.39 -17.27
C ALA A 32 10.81 14.21 -17.04
N LEU A 33 11.20 13.05 -16.54
CA LEU A 33 12.61 12.68 -16.38
C LEU A 33 13.24 12.49 -17.76
N ASN A 34 13.97 13.52 -18.19
CA ASN A 34 14.90 13.42 -19.31
C ASN A 34 16.19 12.82 -18.76
N LEU A 35 16.42 11.54 -19.04
CA LEU A 35 17.63 10.81 -18.62
C LEU A 35 18.84 11.24 -19.49
N ASN A 36 19.29 12.47 -19.34
CA ASN A 36 20.62 12.87 -19.78
C ASN A 36 21.61 12.61 -18.64
N GLN A 37 22.62 11.84 -18.96
CA GLN A 37 23.64 11.20 -18.12
C GLN A 37 24.58 12.14 -17.33
N ASP A 38 24.32 13.45 -17.23
CA ASP A 38 25.23 14.43 -16.64
C ASP A 38 24.65 15.29 -15.50
N GLN A 39 23.58 14.86 -14.86
CA GLN A 39 23.12 15.58 -13.65
C GLN A 39 23.87 15.07 -12.42
N GLN A 40 24.79 15.89 -11.91
CA GLN A 40 25.41 15.71 -10.59
C GLN A 40 24.33 15.48 -9.55
N MET A 41 24.45 14.38 -8.80
CA MET A 41 23.54 14.08 -7.69
C MET A 41 23.53 15.25 -6.70
N PRO A 42 22.34 15.58 -6.13
CA PRO A 42 22.24 16.62 -5.12
C PRO A 42 23.23 16.36 -3.98
N ASN A 43 23.85 17.41 -3.47
CA ASN A 43 24.81 17.33 -2.38
C ASN A 43 24.07 17.41 -1.03
N ASP A 44 23.20 16.45 -0.77
CA ASP A 44 22.51 16.28 0.51
C ASP A 44 23.15 15.15 1.34
N GLU A 45 22.78 15.08 2.62
CA GLU A 45 23.38 14.15 3.58
C GLU A 45 23.16 12.67 3.21
N VAL A 46 22.12 12.37 2.44
CA VAL A 46 21.80 11.01 1.93
C VAL A 46 22.73 10.66 0.77
N HIS A 47 22.94 11.60 -0.18
CA HIS A 47 23.78 11.40 -1.36
C HIS A 47 25.26 11.56 -1.07
N SER A 48 25.66 12.29 -0.01
CA SER A 48 27.06 12.41 0.40
C SER A 48 27.64 11.06 0.87
N LYS A 49 26.82 10.23 1.50
CA LYS A 49 27.20 8.86 1.89
C LYS A 49 27.35 7.91 0.70
N LEU A 50 26.70 8.19 -0.44
CA LEU A 50 26.86 7.44 -1.69
C LEU A 50 28.15 7.80 -2.44
N LYS A 51 28.74 8.99 -2.18
CA LYS A 51 30.01 9.42 -2.78
C LYS A 51 31.26 8.76 -2.19
N THR A 52 31.12 8.02 -1.09
CA THR A 52 32.25 7.36 -0.41
C THR A 52 32.57 5.96 -0.93
N GLY A 53 32.09 5.58 -2.13
CA GLY A 53 32.51 4.36 -2.81
C GLY A 53 31.80 3.08 -2.36
N ASP A 54 30.90 3.17 -1.40
CA ASP A 54 30.03 2.06 -1.05
C ASP A 54 28.82 2.05 -1.99
N GLU A 55 28.85 1.22 -3.03
CA GLU A 55 27.63 0.91 -3.77
C GLU A 55 26.54 0.46 -2.81
N PRO A 56 25.24 0.82 -3.07
CA PRO A 56 24.14 0.36 -2.23
C PRO A 56 24.09 -1.17 -2.24
N SER A 57 24.81 -1.79 -1.32
CA SER A 57 24.76 -3.23 -1.13
C SER A 57 23.47 -3.59 -0.41
N LYS A 58 22.93 -4.80 -0.64
CA LYS A 58 21.77 -5.30 0.11
C LYS A 58 21.97 -5.19 1.63
N SER A 59 23.22 -5.30 2.08
CA SER A 59 23.63 -5.17 3.47
C SER A 59 23.39 -3.75 4.01
N ASN A 60 23.82 -2.72 3.28
CA ASN A 60 23.72 -1.33 3.74
C ASN A 60 22.26 -0.86 3.76
N VAL A 61 21.44 -1.27 2.78
CA VAL A 61 20.01 -0.96 2.75
C VAL A 61 19.28 -1.62 3.91
N MET A 62 19.61 -2.87 4.21
CA MET A 62 19.02 -3.60 5.34
C MET A 62 19.40 -2.95 6.68
N GLN A 63 20.67 -2.57 6.84
CA GLN A 63 21.15 -1.91 8.06
C GLN A 63 20.43 -0.56 8.28
N ALA A 64 20.33 0.27 7.26
CA ALA A 64 19.62 1.55 7.33
C ALA A 64 18.12 1.36 7.68
N ALA A 65 17.48 0.30 7.15
CA ALA A 65 16.09 -0.01 7.49
C ALA A 65 15.93 -0.43 8.95
N ILE A 66 16.87 -1.21 9.50
CA ILE A 66 16.89 -1.62 10.92
C ILE A 66 17.10 -0.40 11.82
N GLU A 67 18.05 0.48 11.48
CA GLU A 67 18.30 1.70 12.24
C GLU A 67 17.08 2.62 12.27
N LYS A 68 16.43 2.81 11.12
CA LYS A 68 15.20 3.59 11.03
C LYS A 68 14.07 2.97 11.87
N LEU A 69 13.90 1.65 11.81
CA LEU A 69 12.89 0.95 12.61
C LEU A 69 13.14 1.14 14.11
N ASN A 70 14.39 1.05 14.56
CA ASN A 70 14.77 1.24 15.96
C ASN A 70 14.57 2.70 16.42
N ALA A 71 14.88 3.67 15.55
CA ALA A 71 14.65 5.08 15.84
C ALA A 71 13.16 5.40 15.99
N LEU A 72 12.31 4.89 15.06
CA LEU A 72 10.85 5.05 15.14
C LEU A 72 10.28 4.37 16.39
N LYS A 73 10.79 3.20 16.77
CA LYS A 73 10.41 2.52 18.01
C LYS A 73 10.68 3.41 19.23
N ALA A 74 11.88 3.96 19.33
CA ALA A 74 12.25 4.83 20.44
C ALA A 74 11.39 6.10 20.48
N ASP A 75 11.02 6.67 19.33
CA ASP A 75 10.12 7.83 19.24
C ASP A 75 8.71 7.49 19.77
N VAL A 76 8.17 6.33 19.41
CA VAL A 76 6.86 5.86 19.89
C VAL A 76 6.89 5.57 21.39
N GLU A 77 7.98 4.99 21.91
CA GLU A 77 8.13 4.72 23.36
C GLU A 77 8.15 6.03 24.16
N LYS A 78 8.78 7.09 23.65
CA LYS A 78 8.79 8.42 24.28
C LYS A 78 7.44 9.12 24.19
N ASN A 79 6.74 8.98 23.08
CA ASN A 79 5.49 9.69 22.80
C ASN A 79 4.40 8.74 22.30
N PRO A 80 3.88 7.81 23.13
CA PRO A 80 2.94 6.78 22.68
C PRO A 80 1.55 7.31 22.28
N LYS A 81 1.27 8.59 22.57
CA LYS A 81 0.03 9.27 22.15
C LYS A 81 0.14 10.00 20.82
N ASP A 82 1.35 10.14 20.27
CA ASP A 82 1.55 10.72 18.95
C ASP A 82 1.15 9.70 17.87
N THR A 83 -0.11 9.78 17.44
CA THR A 83 -0.66 8.85 16.46
C THR A 83 0.02 8.93 15.10
N SER A 84 0.72 10.03 14.76
CA SER A 84 1.50 10.15 13.53
C SER A 84 2.76 9.30 13.62
N LYS A 85 3.49 9.38 14.73
CA LYS A 85 4.68 8.56 14.98
C LYS A 85 4.34 7.07 15.12
N VAL A 86 3.25 6.77 15.85
CA VAL A 86 2.73 5.39 15.96
C VAL A 86 2.40 4.83 14.58
N ARG A 87 1.80 5.62 13.69
CA ARG A 87 1.50 5.20 12.33
C ARG A 87 2.77 4.95 11.52
N GLU A 88 3.73 5.88 11.53
CA GLU A 88 5.00 5.73 10.80
C GLU A 88 5.75 4.46 11.21
N TYR A 89 5.76 4.16 12.51
CA TYR A 89 6.35 2.92 13.03
C TYR A 89 5.59 1.67 12.55
N ALA A 90 4.25 1.70 12.59
CA ALA A 90 3.42 0.60 12.10
C ALA A 90 3.59 0.36 10.59
N ASP A 91 3.70 1.44 9.79
CA ASP A 91 3.98 1.36 8.36
C ASP A 91 5.34 0.69 8.12
N MET A 92 6.37 1.06 8.90
CA MET A 92 7.70 0.45 8.81
C MET A 92 7.73 -1.02 9.23
N LEU A 93 6.97 -1.39 10.26
CA LEU A 93 6.77 -2.79 10.66
C LEU A 93 6.11 -3.60 9.53
N THR A 94 5.11 -3.03 8.86
CA THR A 94 4.44 -3.66 7.71
C THR A 94 5.43 -3.90 6.58
N MET A 95 6.25 -2.91 6.24
CA MET A 95 7.31 -3.03 5.22
C MET A 95 8.37 -4.07 5.60
N SER A 96 8.61 -4.27 6.89
CA SER A 96 9.55 -5.25 7.43
C SER A 96 8.92 -6.64 7.64
N HIS A 97 7.74 -6.89 7.07
CA HIS A 97 6.97 -8.14 7.21
C HIS A 97 6.57 -8.50 8.64
N LYS A 98 6.61 -7.55 9.57
CA LYS A 98 6.18 -7.71 10.97
C LYS A 98 4.69 -7.35 11.13
N SER A 99 3.85 -8.02 10.34
CA SER A 99 2.44 -7.68 10.20
C SER A 99 1.65 -7.73 11.51
N ASP A 100 1.95 -8.69 12.40
CA ASP A 100 1.23 -8.83 13.66
C ASP A 100 1.55 -7.70 14.64
N GLU A 101 2.80 -7.25 14.67
CA GLU A 101 3.20 -6.07 15.44
C GLU A 101 2.54 -4.81 14.85
N ALA A 102 2.59 -4.64 13.53
CA ALA A 102 1.97 -3.50 12.85
C ALA A 102 0.47 -3.37 13.18
N ILE A 103 -0.27 -4.48 13.17
CA ILE A 103 -1.70 -4.53 13.52
C ILE A 103 -1.94 -3.96 14.92
N GLN A 104 -1.08 -4.27 15.89
CA GLN A 104 -1.24 -3.76 17.27
C GLN A 104 -1.16 -2.23 17.31
N TYR A 105 -0.17 -1.63 16.62
CA TYR A 105 0.00 -0.18 16.56
C TYR A 105 -1.09 0.52 15.74
N TYR A 106 -1.54 -0.05 14.62
CA TYR A 106 -2.69 0.49 13.91
C TYR A 106 -3.96 0.48 14.77
N ASN A 107 -4.20 -0.60 15.53
CA ASN A 107 -5.34 -0.67 16.44
C ASN A 107 -5.20 0.32 17.62
N GLN A 108 -3.98 0.62 18.07
CA GLN A 108 -3.75 1.68 19.06
C GLN A 108 -4.23 3.04 18.53
N ILE A 109 -3.95 3.37 17.28
CA ILE A 109 -4.43 4.59 16.64
C ILE A 109 -5.97 4.59 16.57
N LEU A 110 -6.58 3.48 16.14
CA LEU A 110 -8.04 3.38 16.01
C LEU A 110 -8.78 3.41 17.35
N LYS A 111 -8.13 3.13 18.49
CA LYS A 111 -8.70 3.35 19.83
C LYS A 111 -8.85 4.85 20.13
N VAL A 112 -7.97 5.69 19.59
CA VAL A 112 -8.00 7.15 19.76
C VAL A 112 -8.96 7.78 18.76
N ASP A 113 -8.84 7.39 17.49
CA ASP A 113 -9.70 7.87 16.39
C ASP A 113 -10.12 6.69 15.49
N PRO A 114 -11.32 6.14 15.72
CA PRO A 114 -11.82 4.99 14.96
C PRO A 114 -12.19 5.31 13.51
N LYS A 115 -12.16 6.60 13.10
CA LYS A 115 -12.51 7.04 11.74
C LYS A 115 -11.29 7.34 10.87
N ARG A 116 -10.08 7.01 11.30
CA ARG A 116 -8.85 7.18 10.53
C ARG A 116 -8.85 6.25 9.30
N ILE A 117 -9.38 6.76 8.16
CA ILE A 117 -9.47 6.00 6.90
C ILE A 117 -8.10 5.52 6.44
N ASP A 118 -7.07 6.32 6.57
CA ASP A 118 -5.69 5.95 6.24
C ASP A 118 -5.21 4.71 7.01
N VAL A 119 -5.53 4.61 8.29
CA VAL A 119 -5.19 3.45 9.14
C VAL A 119 -6.07 2.24 8.79
N LEU A 120 -7.36 2.46 8.54
CA LEU A 120 -8.26 1.38 8.11
C LEU A 120 -7.83 0.78 6.78
N LEU A 121 -7.32 1.59 5.84
CA LEU A 121 -6.74 1.13 4.57
C LEU A 121 -5.49 0.26 4.81
N GLN A 122 -4.61 0.65 5.72
CA GLN A 122 -3.43 -0.16 6.07
C GLN A 122 -3.82 -1.50 6.69
N LEU A 123 -4.80 -1.52 7.58
CA LEU A 123 -5.31 -2.78 8.14
C LEU A 123 -5.97 -3.66 7.08
N THR A 124 -6.74 -3.07 6.16
CA THR A 124 -7.27 -3.81 5.00
C THR A 124 -6.15 -4.49 4.23
N TYR A 125 -5.10 -3.74 3.90
CA TYR A 125 -3.93 -4.24 3.19
C TYR A 125 -3.21 -5.36 3.95
N VAL A 126 -2.94 -5.17 5.24
CA VAL A 126 -2.23 -6.17 6.05
C VAL A 126 -3.03 -7.47 6.15
N TYR A 127 -4.33 -7.40 6.41
CA TYR A 127 -5.17 -8.60 6.49
C TYR A 127 -5.36 -9.28 5.15
N PHE A 128 -5.48 -8.51 4.06
CA PHE A 128 -5.52 -9.06 2.71
C PHE A 128 -4.26 -9.89 2.39
N ASN A 129 -3.08 -9.36 2.70
CA ASN A 129 -1.81 -10.05 2.47
C ASN A 129 -1.60 -11.26 3.38
N LYS A 130 -2.17 -11.24 4.59
CA LYS A 130 -2.22 -12.41 5.48
C LYS A 130 -3.19 -13.49 5.01
N GLY A 131 -4.00 -13.22 3.98
CA GLY A 131 -5.08 -14.11 3.52
C GLY A 131 -6.33 -14.09 4.41
N ASP A 132 -6.39 -13.23 5.42
CA ASP A 132 -7.58 -13.04 6.26
C ASP A 132 -8.57 -12.11 5.55
N LEU A 133 -9.20 -12.66 4.48
CA LEU A 133 -10.11 -11.91 3.63
C LEU A 133 -11.37 -11.46 4.36
N ALA A 134 -11.74 -12.12 5.46
CA ALA A 134 -12.86 -11.71 6.29
C ALA A 134 -12.57 -10.38 7.00
N LYS A 135 -11.42 -10.27 7.67
CA LYS A 135 -11.00 -9.02 8.30
C LYS A 135 -10.72 -7.92 7.30
N ALA A 136 -10.10 -8.23 6.16
CA ALA A 136 -9.91 -7.25 5.09
C ALA A 136 -11.24 -6.66 4.63
N ASP A 137 -12.29 -7.49 4.48
CA ASP A 137 -13.65 -7.07 4.14
C ASP A 137 -14.27 -6.18 5.24
N ASP A 138 -14.13 -6.58 6.52
CA ASP A 138 -14.62 -5.80 7.65
C ASP A 138 -14.02 -4.38 7.71
N TYR A 139 -12.70 -4.25 7.51
CA TYR A 139 -12.05 -2.95 7.49
C TYR A 139 -12.44 -2.13 6.25
N THR A 140 -12.59 -2.76 5.09
CA THR A 140 -13.12 -2.12 3.87
C THR A 140 -14.54 -1.59 4.10
N ASN A 141 -15.40 -2.38 4.74
CA ASN A 141 -16.76 -1.95 5.06
C ASN A 141 -16.79 -0.79 6.07
N LYS A 142 -15.85 -0.74 7.03
CA LYS A 142 -15.70 0.43 7.94
C LYS A 142 -15.34 1.69 7.15
N ILE A 143 -14.42 1.60 6.20
CA ILE A 143 -14.06 2.73 5.31
C ILE A 143 -15.30 3.23 4.57
N LEU A 144 -16.03 2.34 3.93
CA LEU A 144 -17.22 2.70 3.13
C LEU A 144 -18.40 3.21 3.99
N LYS A 145 -18.47 2.84 5.26
CA LYS A 145 -19.42 3.44 6.22
C LYS A 145 -19.05 4.89 6.57
N ILE A 146 -17.77 5.23 6.61
CA ILE A 146 -17.29 6.59 6.89
C ILE A 146 -17.40 7.43 5.63
N ASP A 147 -16.95 6.91 4.49
CA ASP A 147 -16.97 7.54 3.17
C ASP A 147 -17.41 6.50 2.13
N LYS A 148 -18.69 6.55 1.78
CA LYS A 148 -19.31 5.63 0.79
C LYS A 148 -18.72 5.74 -0.62
N ASN A 149 -18.05 6.86 -0.93
CA ASN A 149 -17.42 7.12 -2.21
C ASN A 149 -15.89 6.98 -2.16
N ASN A 150 -15.35 6.46 -1.07
CA ASN A 150 -13.92 6.23 -0.96
C ASN A 150 -13.44 5.28 -2.07
N LEU A 151 -12.63 5.82 -2.99
CA LEU A 151 -12.23 5.08 -4.19
C LEU A 151 -11.43 3.83 -3.86
N PHE A 152 -10.55 3.89 -2.85
CA PHE A 152 -9.78 2.72 -2.41
C PHE A 152 -10.66 1.68 -1.73
N GLY A 153 -11.63 2.10 -0.92
CA GLY A 153 -12.62 1.22 -0.32
C GLY A 153 -13.44 0.47 -1.38
N LEU A 154 -13.93 1.21 -2.39
CA LEU A 154 -14.65 0.62 -3.53
C LEU A 154 -13.77 -0.34 -4.33
N TYR A 155 -12.53 0.02 -4.60
CA TYR A 155 -11.58 -0.85 -5.30
C TYR A 155 -11.29 -2.13 -4.51
N ASN A 156 -11.05 -2.01 -3.20
CA ASN A 156 -10.76 -3.13 -2.31
C ASN A 156 -11.92 -4.13 -2.24
N THR A 157 -13.18 -3.66 -2.33
CA THR A 157 -14.34 -4.55 -2.41
C THR A 157 -14.22 -5.51 -3.61
N GLY A 158 -13.81 -5.01 -4.77
CA GLY A 158 -13.55 -5.83 -5.95
C GLY A 158 -12.36 -6.78 -5.76
N ALA A 159 -11.25 -6.28 -5.20
CA ALA A 159 -10.04 -7.07 -4.97
C ALA A 159 -10.29 -8.24 -3.98
N ILE A 160 -11.03 -7.97 -2.92
CA ILE A 160 -11.40 -8.99 -1.93
C ILE A 160 -12.37 -10.02 -2.54
N ALA A 161 -13.34 -9.58 -3.35
CA ALA A 161 -14.22 -10.48 -4.07
C ALA A 161 -13.43 -11.41 -5.01
N GLN A 162 -12.47 -10.86 -5.76
CA GLN A 162 -11.58 -11.65 -6.62
C GLN A 162 -10.78 -12.68 -5.82
N ALA A 163 -10.21 -12.26 -4.68
CA ALA A 163 -9.43 -13.15 -3.82
C ALA A 163 -10.28 -14.27 -3.19
N LYS A 164 -11.57 -13.99 -2.95
CA LYS A 164 -12.57 -14.99 -2.52
C LYS A 164 -13.06 -15.91 -3.66
N GLY A 165 -12.60 -15.69 -4.91
CA GLY A 165 -13.01 -16.45 -6.09
C GLY A 165 -14.29 -15.92 -6.77
N ASP A 166 -14.90 -14.85 -6.27
CA ASP A 166 -16.08 -14.23 -6.87
C ASP A 166 -15.70 -13.24 -7.96
N SER A 167 -15.25 -13.78 -9.09
CA SER A 167 -14.83 -12.99 -10.26
C SER A 167 -15.98 -12.15 -10.84
N LYS A 168 -17.22 -12.61 -10.70
CA LYS A 168 -18.40 -11.88 -11.18
C LYS A 168 -18.61 -10.60 -10.38
N LYS A 169 -18.56 -10.70 -9.05
CA LYS A 169 -18.69 -9.54 -8.15
C LYS A 169 -17.49 -8.59 -8.31
N ALA A 170 -16.27 -9.11 -8.42
CA ALA A 170 -15.08 -8.31 -8.64
C ALA A 170 -15.21 -7.46 -9.91
N ARG A 171 -15.58 -8.08 -11.03
CA ARG A 171 -15.81 -7.41 -12.31
C ARG A 171 -16.87 -6.32 -12.19
N ALA A 172 -18.04 -6.65 -11.65
CA ALA A 172 -19.13 -5.70 -11.51
C ALA A 172 -18.72 -4.48 -10.68
N THR A 173 -18.01 -4.70 -9.58
CA THR A 173 -17.50 -3.63 -8.71
C THR A 173 -16.52 -2.72 -9.45
N TRP A 174 -15.55 -3.27 -10.16
CA TRP A 174 -14.55 -2.49 -10.90
C TRP A 174 -15.13 -1.80 -12.13
N GLN A 175 -16.14 -2.40 -12.80
CA GLN A 175 -16.87 -1.75 -13.88
C GLN A 175 -17.65 -0.52 -13.39
N ASP A 176 -18.35 -0.62 -12.26
CA ASP A 176 -19.03 0.54 -11.66
C ASP A 176 -18.02 1.64 -11.28
N LEU A 177 -16.92 1.26 -10.63
CA LEU A 177 -15.88 2.18 -10.22
C LEU A 177 -15.25 2.92 -11.41
N SER A 178 -14.90 2.20 -12.47
CA SER A 178 -14.29 2.79 -13.68
C SER A 178 -15.27 3.67 -14.46
N LYS A 179 -16.55 3.35 -14.46
CA LYS A 179 -17.61 4.17 -15.06
C LYS A 179 -17.82 5.48 -14.31
N ARG A 180 -17.87 5.42 -12.98
CA ARG A 180 -18.15 6.59 -12.13
C ARG A 180 -16.94 7.52 -12.02
N TYR A 181 -15.73 6.97 -12.10
CA TYR A 181 -14.49 7.72 -11.87
C TYR A 181 -13.43 7.46 -12.95
N PRO A 182 -13.74 7.66 -14.25
CA PRO A 182 -12.89 7.25 -15.37
C PRO A 182 -11.53 7.95 -15.39
N ASN A 183 -11.48 9.19 -14.89
CA ASN A 183 -10.27 10.01 -14.90
C ASN A 183 -9.41 9.84 -13.63
N SER A 184 -9.90 9.14 -12.61
CA SER A 184 -9.12 8.87 -11.40
C SER A 184 -8.11 7.75 -11.62
N GLU A 185 -6.98 7.79 -10.91
CA GLU A 185 -6.00 6.70 -10.97
C GLU A 185 -6.60 5.36 -10.50
N VAL A 186 -7.50 5.40 -9.52
CA VAL A 186 -8.18 4.20 -9.03
C VAL A 186 -9.18 3.66 -10.06
N GLY A 187 -9.87 4.54 -10.81
CA GLY A 187 -10.74 4.14 -11.93
C GLY A 187 -9.95 3.47 -13.05
N LYS A 188 -8.80 4.03 -13.43
CA LYS A 188 -7.87 3.42 -14.38
C LYS A 188 -7.32 2.09 -13.88
N LEU A 189 -7.03 1.99 -12.57
CA LEU A 189 -6.60 0.75 -11.93
C LEU A 189 -7.70 -0.31 -12.03
N ALA A 190 -8.96 0.05 -11.81
CA ALA A 190 -10.09 -0.85 -11.96
C ALA A 190 -10.21 -1.42 -13.38
N VAL A 191 -9.99 -0.58 -14.42
CA VAL A 191 -9.94 -1.05 -15.81
C VAL A 191 -8.84 -2.11 -16.01
N ARG A 192 -7.62 -1.83 -15.51
CA ARG A 192 -6.51 -2.81 -15.60
C ARG A 192 -6.84 -4.13 -14.88
N SER A 193 -7.50 -4.04 -13.72
CA SER A 193 -7.91 -5.24 -12.97
C SER A 193 -8.93 -6.08 -13.72
N ILE A 194 -9.87 -5.44 -14.44
CA ILE A 194 -10.82 -6.15 -15.32
C ILE A 194 -10.07 -6.86 -16.45
N GLN A 195 -9.13 -6.18 -17.12
CA GLN A 195 -8.32 -6.77 -18.19
C GLN A 195 -7.53 -7.98 -17.70
N GLN A 196 -6.95 -7.92 -16.51
CA GLN A 196 -6.26 -9.05 -15.90
C GLN A 196 -7.22 -10.21 -15.60
N LEU A 197 -8.42 -9.89 -15.11
CA LEU A 197 -9.46 -10.89 -14.87
C LEU A 197 -9.87 -11.61 -16.16
N ASP A 198 -10.00 -10.86 -17.26
CA ASP A 198 -10.32 -11.40 -18.60
C ASP A 198 -9.20 -12.31 -19.12
N ALA A 199 -7.95 -11.93 -18.92
CA ALA A 199 -6.79 -12.70 -19.34
C ALA A 199 -6.63 -14.04 -18.58
N MET A 200 -7.21 -14.15 -17.37
CA MET A 200 -7.21 -15.39 -16.59
C MET A 200 -8.26 -16.41 -17.09
N GLY A 201 -9.17 -15.97 -17.95
CA GLY A 201 -10.28 -16.80 -18.43
C GLY A 201 -11.40 -16.98 -17.39
N PRO A 202 -12.55 -17.55 -17.81
CA PRO A 202 -13.60 -17.89 -16.85
C PRO A 202 -13.05 -18.92 -15.87
N GLY A 203 -13.04 -18.57 -14.58
CA GLY A 203 -12.56 -19.45 -13.51
C GLY A 203 -13.22 -20.83 -13.61
N LYS A 204 -12.38 -21.85 -13.61
CA LYS A 204 -12.80 -23.24 -13.43
C LYS A 204 -13.21 -23.46 -12.01
#